data_21a4e78d2895810ed4382f647491fec0
#
_entry.id   21a4e78d2895810ed4382f647491fec0
#
_cell.length_a   1.000
_cell.length_b   1.000
_cell.length_c   1.000
_cell.angle_alpha   90.00
_cell.angle_beta   90.00
_cell.angle_gamma   90.00
#
_symmetry.space_group_name_H-M   'P 1'
#
loop_
_entity.id
_entity.type
_entity.pdbx_description
1 polymer ?
#
loop_
_entity_poly.entity_id
_entity_poly.type
_entity_poly.pdbx_seq_one_letter_code
_entity_poly.pdbx_strand_id
1 'polypeptide(L)'
;MTNTTSRGARGGTEMRAALELALPPGRAPGFVRQVVFLTDGAVGNEAALFTLIRERLTDRRLFTVGLGSAPNSHFMAKAAQFGRGSHTMIGDVREVAQKMGALLVKLESPVLTDIAIAWPGRAEAYPASVPDLYAGEPIVVSAALDSLDGEVVVTGTLDGKRWQARLPLAADASAPGIGALWARAKIDALQDRLHEGHAEEGVRAAIVEVALAHHLVSKYTSLVAVDVTPTLPEGATTASSAMPVNLPDGMSFDAIFGGGPQTATPATIELLVGLGALLAAAVVGTLAQRAVARTH
;
A
#
# COMPACT_ATOMS: atom_id res chain seq x y z
N MET A 1 36.71 -3.88 -15.91
CA MET A 1 37.35 -3.35 -14.67
C MET A 1 36.28 -3.19 -13.62
N THR A 2 36.22 -4.13 -12.68
CA THR A 2 35.28 -4.15 -11.58
C THR A 2 35.82 -3.23 -10.48
N ASN A 3 35.20 -2.08 -10.30
CA ASN A 3 35.55 -1.19 -9.19
C ASN A 3 34.74 -1.60 -7.95
N THR A 4 35.31 -2.47 -7.12
CA THR A 4 34.72 -2.89 -5.85
C THR A 4 35.11 -1.88 -4.77
N THR A 5 34.27 -0.88 -4.55
CA THR A 5 34.45 0.05 -3.43
C THR A 5 33.67 -0.50 -2.23
N SER A 6 34.32 -1.20 -1.31
CA SER A 6 33.74 -1.57 -0.04
C SER A 6 33.69 -0.36 0.89
N ARG A 7 32.50 0.12 1.23
CA ARG A 7 32.29 1.05 2.35
C ARG A 7 31.82 0.27 3.56
N GLY A 8 32.49 0.48 4.69
CA GLY A 8 32.11 -0.14 5.96
C GLY A 8 30.68 0.22 6.36
N ALA A 9 29.98 -0.75 6.95
CA ALA A 9 28.64 -0.59 7.50
C ALA A 9 28.63 0.52 8.55
N ARG A 10 27.96 1.63 8.27
CA ARG A 10 27.58 2.64 9.27
C ARG A 10 26.14 2.33 9.64
N GLY A 11 25.87 2.16 10.94
CA GLY A 11 24.52 1.86 11.43
C GLY A 11 23.52 2.93 11.01
N GLY A 12 22.38 2.48 10.46
CA GLY A 12 21.35 3.28 9.82
C GLY A 12 21.26 2.99 8.33
N THR A 13 20.05 2.88 7.82
CA THR A 13 19.84 2.50 6.42
C THR A 13 20.03 3.74 5.51
N GLU A 14 21.28 4.04 5.21
CA GLU A 14 21.71 5.14 4.30
C GLU A 14 21.41 4.78 2.83
N MET A 15 20.15 4.39 2.52
CA MET A 15 19.76 3.96 1.19
C MET A 15 19.98 5.03 0.14
N ARG A 16 19.75 6.30 0.49
CA ARG A 16 19.94 7.42 -0.43
C ARG A 16 21.38 7.49 -0.92
N ALA A 17 22.34 7.45 -0.01
CA ALA A 17 23.76 7.52 -0.35
C ALA A 17 24.21 6.32 -1.19
N ALA A 18 23.68 5.12 -0.89
CA ALA A 18 23.95 3.92 -1.68
C ALA A 18 23.39 4.02 -3.10
N LEU A 19 22.15 4.50 -3.27
CA LEU A 19 21.54 4.72 -4.58
C LEU A 19 22.23 5.83 -5.36
N GLU A 20 22.63 6.92 -4.72
CA GLU A 20 23.40 8.02 -5.37
C GLU A 20 24.74 7.52 -5.91
N LEU A 21 25.39 6.61 -5.20
CA LEU A 21 26.63 5.99 -5.64
C LEU A 21 26.41 5.00 -6.81
N ALA A 22 25.33 4.20 -6.72
CA ALA A 22 25.00 3.19 -7.72
C ALA A 22 24.45 3.79 -9.02
N LEU A 23 23.88 4.99 -8.94
CA LEU A 23 23.26 5.72 -10.05
C LEU A 23 24.06 7.00 -10.41
N PRO A 24 25.36 6.91 -10.75
CA PRO A 24 26.12 8.08 -11.17
C PRO A 24 25.56 8.64 -12.48
N PRO A 25 25.69 9.94 -12.73
CA PRO A 25 25.25 10.55 -13.98
C PRO A 25 25.97 9.96 -15.19
N GLY A 26 25.33 10.04 -16.38
CA GLY A 26 25.89 9.59 -17.64
C GLY A 26 25.33 8.27 -18.16
N ARG A 27 25.49 8.03 -19.46
CA ARG A 27 25.06 6.82 -20.17
C ARG A 27 26.28 5.99 -20.60
N ALA A 28 26.09 4.69 -20.78
CA ALA A 28 27.09 3.80 -21.35
C ALA A 28 26.51 3.16 -22.63
N PRO A 29 26.77 3.74 -23.82
CA PRO A 29 26.23 3.20 -25.06
C PRO A 29 26.73 1.76 -25.31
N GLY A 30 25.85 0.93 -25.83
CA GLY A 30 26.15 -0.49 -26.14
C GLY A 30 25.99 -1.48 -24.99
N PHE A 31 25.60 -1.00 -23.79
CA PHE A 31 25.39 -1.87 -22.63
C PHE A 31 24.09 -1.52 -21.90
N VAL A 32 23.39 -2.55 -21.45
CA VAL A 32 22.29 -2.41 -20.48
C VAL A 32 22.90 -2.46 -19.08
N ARG A 33 23.00 -1.32 -18.42
CA ARG A 33 23.54 -1.26 -17.06
C ARG A 33 22.47 -1.69 -16.04
N GLN A 34 22.84 -2.59 -15.19
CA GLN A 34 21.95 -3.18 -14.19
C GLN A 34 22.46 -2.86 -12.79
N VAL A 35 21.57 -2.45 -11.91
CA VAL A 35 21.82 -2.20 -10.50
C VAL A 35 20.98 -3.17 -9.70
N VAL A 36 21.62 -3.96 -8.84
CA VAL A 36 20.93 -4.85 -7.90
C VAL A 36 21.02 -4.21 -6.52
N PHE A 37 19.88 -3.86 -5.98
CA PHE A 37 19.75 -3.23 -4.67
C PHE A 37 19.21 -4.26 -3.66
N LEU A 38 20.04 -4.60 -2.68
CA LEU A 38 19.68 -5.56 -1.64
C LEU A 38 19.51 -4.84 -0.31
N THR A 39 18.44 -5.17 0.42
CA THR A 39 18.20 -4.65 1.77
C THR A 39 17.45 -5.67 2.62
N ASP A 40 17.75 -5.67 3.91
CA ASP A 40 17.08 -6.44 4.96
C ASP A 40 16.24 -5.54 5.89
N GLY A 41 16.26 -4.24 5.66
CA GLY A 41 15.63 -3.24 6.50
C GLY A 41 14.47 -2.49 5.88
N ALA A 42 13.71 -1.82 6.75
CA ALA A 42 12.66 -0.90 6.35
C ALA A 42 13.25 0.35 5.67
N VAL A 43 12.50 0.88 4.72
CA VAL A 43 12.88 2.07 3.97
C VAL A 43 12.26 3.29 4.64
N GLY A 44 13.09 4.28 4.97
CA GLY A 44 12.63 5.60 5.36
C GLY A 44 12.64 6.56 4.17
N ASN A 45 11.75 7.55 4.19
CA ASN A 45 11.66 8.61 3.17
C ASN A 45 11.54 8.10 1.72
N GLU A 46 10.58 7.22 1.48
CA GLU A 46 10.31 6.57 0.19
C GLU A 46 10.14 7.57 -0.95
N ALA A 47 9.42 8.67 -0.73
CA ALA A 47 9.16 9.69 -1.75
C ALA A 47 10.45 10.30 -2.31
N ALA A 48 11.41 10.62 -1.44
CA ALA A 48 12.70 11.18 -1.88
C ALA A 48 13.55 10.14 -2.63
N LEU A 49 13.43 8.85 -2.28
CA LEU A 49 14.11 7.77 -2.98
C LEU A 49 13.49 7.51 -4.36
N PHE A 50 12.18 7.55 -4.49
CA PHE A 50 11.50 7.45 -5.80
C PHE A 50 11.92 8.60 -6.72
N THR A 51 11.97 9.83 -6.21
CA THR A 51 12.45 10.99 -6.97
C THR A 51 13.89 10.77 -7.45
N LEU A 52 14.78 10.34 -6.56
CA LEU A 52 16.18 10.06 -6.89
C LEU A 52 16.33 8.98 -7.97
N ILE A 53 15.56 7.87 -7.83
CA ILE A 53 15.57 6.78 -8.80
C ILE A 53 15.14 7.30 -10.18
N ARG A 54 14.05 8.05 -10.25
CA ARG A 54 13.52 8.59 -11.51
C ARG A 54 14.48 9.56 -12.19
N GLU A 55 15.10 10.45 -11.44
CA GLU A 55 16.02 11.45 -11.96
C GLU A 55 17.34 10.83 -12.45
N ARG A 56 17.84 9.80 -11.76
CA ARG A 56 19.19 9.28 -12.01
C ARG A 56 19.26 7.95 -12.74
N LEU A 57 18.15 7.24 -12.86
CA LEU A 57 18.16 5.91 -13.47
C LEU A 57 18.60 5.92 -14.94
N THR A 58 18.11 6.88 -15.73
CA THR A 58 18.42 7.08 -17.16
C THR A 58 18.27 5.80 -18.01
N ASP A 59 19.38 5.15 -18.37
CA ASP A 59 19.48 3.92 -19.17
C ASP A 59 19.73 2.66 -18.34
N ARG A 60 19.73 2.78 -17.01
CA ARG A 60 19.97 1.66 -16.10
C ARG A 60 18.68 0.91 -15.80
N ARG A 61 18.86 -0.30 -15.29
CA ARG A 61 17.78 -1.13 -14.74
C ARG A 61 18.02 -1.35 -13.26
N LEU A 62 16.97 -1.24 -12.46
CA LEU A 62 17.05 -1.41 -11.02
C LEU A 62 16.30 -2.67 -10.60
N PHE A 63 17.03 -3.62 -10.09
CA PHE A 63 16.51 -4.84 -9.48
C PHE A 63 16.56 -4.69 -7.98
N THR A 64 15.49 -5.06 -7.29
CA THR A 64 15.43 -4.97 -5.85
C THR A 64 15.28 -6.34 -5.23
N VAL A 65 16.06 -6.60 -4.17
CA VAL A 65 16.03 -7.84 -3.41
C VAL A 65 15.79 -7.52 -1.95
N GLY A 66 14.63 -7.93 -1.45
CA GLY A 66 14.28 -7.80 -0.02
C GLY A 66 14.62 -9.09 0.73
N LEU A 67 15.36 -8.98 1.84
CA LEU A 67 15.79 -10.11 2.66
C LEU A 67 15.04 -10.12 3.99
N GLY A 68 14.41 -11.26 4.33
CA GLY A 68 13.67 -11.42 5.57
C GLY A 68 12.26 -10.81 5.53
N SER A 69 11.73 -10.42 6.69
CA SER A 69 10.36 -9.90 6.86
C SER A 69 10.28 -8.38 7.05
N ALA A 70 11.41 -7.71 7.22
CA ALA A 70 11.47 -6.28 7.52
C ALA A 70 11.43 -5.34 6.30
N PRO A 71 11.87 -5.73 5.09
CA PRO A 71 11.83 -4.84 3.93
C PRO A 71 10.40 -4.45 3.55
N ASN A 72 10.19 -3.17 3.22
CA ASN A 72 8.94 -2.71 2.66
C ASN A 72 8.78 -3.24 1.23
N SER A 73 8.01 -4.32 1.08
CA SER A 73 7.78 -4.99 -0.20
C SER A 73 7.11 -4.07 -1.24
N HIS A 74 6.24 -3.16 -0.81
CA HIS A 74 5.61 -2.16 -1.69
C HIS A 74 6.65 -1.22 -2.29
N PHE A 75 7.51 -0.62 -1.44
CA PHE A 75 8.59 0.23 -1.93
C PHE A 75 9.52 -0.51 -2.89
N MET A 76 9.93 -1.72 -2.53
CA MET A 76 10.86 -2.52 -3.34
C MET A 76 10.26 -2.86 -4.71
N ALA A 77 8.98 -3.25 -4.76
CA ALA A 77 8.28 -3.53 -6.00
C ALA A 77 8.14 -2.27 -6.88
N LYS A 78 7.75 -1.13 -6.30
CA LYS A 78 7.62 0.14 -7.03
C LYS A 78 8.97 0.67 -7.51
N ALA A 79 10.02 0.59 -6.71
CA ALA A 79 11.37 1.00 -7.10
C ALA A 79 11.89 0.16 -8.29
N ALA A 80 11.65 -1.15 -8.27
CA ALA A 80 11.98 -2.03 -9.40
C ALA A 80 11.15 -1.71 -10.65
N GLN A 81 9.84 -1.45 -10.49
CA GLN A 81 8.95 -1.06 -11.58
C GLN A 81 9.42 0.24 -12.25
N PHE A 82 9.70 1.30 -11.49
CA PHE A 82 10.26 2.54 -12.02
C PHE A 82 11.65 2.32 -12.64
N GLY A 83 12.39 1.36 -12.08
CA GLY A 83 13.69 0.93 -12.55
C GLY A 83 13.68 0.02 -13.78
N ARG A 84 12.52 -0.31 -14.34
CA ARG A 84 12.38 -1.27 -15.45
C ARG A 84 13.05 -2.61 -15.19
N GLY A 85 13.20 -2.98 -13.92
CA GLY A 85 13.71 -4.26 -13.45
C GLY A 85 12.61 -5.06 -12.76
N SER A 86 13.01 -5.98 -11.90
CA SER A 86 12.09 -6.80 -11.12
C SER A 86 12.43 -6.82 -9.64
N HIS A 87 11.44 -7.18 -8.84
CA HIS A 87 11.53 -7.32 -7.40
C HIS A 87 11.60 -8.80 -7.00
N THR A 88 12.51 -9.12 -6.08
CA THR A 88 12.66 -10.46 -5.51
C THR A 88 12.60 -10.39 -3.99
N MET A 89 11.67 -11.13 -3.37
CA MET A 89 11.62 -11.31 -1.92
C MET A 89 12.21 -12.66 -1.52
N ILE A 90 13.11 -12.65 -0.56
CA ILE A 90 13.74 -13.82 0.03
C ILE A 90 13.38 -13.84 1.52
N GLY A 91 12.35 -14.62 1.86
CA GLY A 91 11.86 -14.72 3.24
C GLY A 91 12.63 -15.72 4.11
N ASP A 92 13.31 -16.68 3.49
CA ASP A 92 14.02 -17.74 4.18
C ASP A 92 15.43 -17.92 3.59
N VAL A 93 16.41 -18.16 4.44
CA VAL A 93 17.82 -18.41 4.05
C VAL A 93 17.93 -19.59 3.06
N ARG A 94 17.06 -20.59 3.17
CA ARG A 94 17.01 -21.75 2.27
C ARG A 94 16.66 -21.39 0.82
N GLU A 95 15.98 -20.28 0.61
CA GLU A 95 15.56 -19.79 -0.71
C GLU A 95 16.64 -18.95 -1.41
N VAL A 96 17.67 -18.50 -0.67
CA VAL A 96 18.69 -17.56 -1.17
C VAL A 96 19.35 -18.10 -2.45
N ALA A 97 19.86 -19.34 -2.42
CA ALA A 97 20.58 -19.91 -3.55
C ALA A 97 19.68 -20.00 -4.80
N GLN A 98 18.44 -20.43 -4.64
CA GLN A 98 17.49 -20.58 -5.73
C GLN A 98 17.09 -19.22 -6.30
N LYS A 99 16.64 -18.27 -5.46
CA LYS A 99 16.11 -16.96 -5.90
C LYS A 99 17.21 -16.07 -6.46
N MET A 100 18.39 -16.06 -5.81
CA MET A 100 19.54 -15.32 -6.34
C MET A 100 20.08 -15.94 -7.62
N GLY A 101 20.11 -17.27 -7.72
CA GLY A 101 20.49 -17.96 -8.96
C GLY A 101 19.55 -17.61 -10.12
N ALA A 102 18.24 -17.64 -9.89
CA ALA A 102 17.24 -17.22 -10.87
C ALA A 102 17.40 -15.75 -11.29
N LEU A 103 17.69 -14.86 -10.34
CA LEU A 103 17.95 -13.44 -10.64
C LEU A 103 19.21 -13.29 -11.50
N LEU A 104 20.30 -13.97 -11.17
CA LEU A 104 21.54 -13.91 -11.96
C LEU A 104 21.34 -14.41 -13.39
N VAL A 105 20.67 -15.56 -13.57
CA VAL A 105 20.31 -16.07 -14.90
C VAL A 105 19.50 -15.04 -15.70
N LYS A 106 18.53 -14.36 -15.04
CA LYS A 106 17.76 -13.28 -15.67
C LYS A 106 18.66 -12.12 -16.11
N LEU A 107 19.57 -11.68 -15.26
CA LEU A 107 20.47 -10.55 -15.55
C LEU A 107 21.43 -10.84 -16.71
N GLU A 108 21.79 -12.09 -16.91
CA GLU A 108 22.68 -12.56 -17.98
C GLU A 108 21.92 -12.91 -19.27
N SER A 109 20.58 -13.01 -19.21
CA SER A 109 19.76 -13.40 -20.36
C SER A 109 19.50 -12.21 -21.30
N PRO A 110 19.28 -12.46 -22.60
CA PRO A 110 18.83 -11.44 -23.54
C PRO A 110 17.54 -10.75 -23.03
N VAL A 111 17.47 -9.45 -23.19
CA VAL A 111 16.34 -8.63 -22.78
C VAL A 111 15.78 -7.86 -23.97
N LEU A 112 14.45 -7.88 -24.11
CA LEU A 112 13.77 -7.01 -25.07
C LEU A 112 13.51 -5.66 -24.39
N THR A 113 14.13 -4.62 -24.91
CA THR A 113 14.04 -3.25 -24.40
C THR A 113 13.23 -2.37 -25.34
N ASP A 114 12.91 -1.15 -24.85
CA ASP A 114 12.21 -0.13 -25.63
C ASP A 114 10.92 -0.63 -26.28
N ILE A 115 10.16 -1.41 -25.49
CA ILE A 115 8.93 -2.03 -25.94
C ILE A 115 7.87 -0.94 -26.16
N ALA A 116 7.33 -0.93 -27.38
CA ALA A 116 6.22 -0.08 -27.76
C ALA A 116 5.08 -0.93 -28.34
N ILE A 117 3.85 -0.57 -28.00
CA ILE A 117 2.64 -1.26 -28.47
C ILE A 117 1.83 -0.30 -29.31
N ALA A 118 1.62 -0.64 -30.57
CA ALA A 118 0.71 0.07 -31.46
C ALA A 118 -0.63 -0.68 -31.50
N TRP A 119 -1.68 0.01 -31.11
CA TRP A 119 -3.05 -0.48 -31.10
C TRP A 119 -3.76 -0.12 -32.40
N PRO A 120 -4.74 -0.92 -32.86
CA PRO A 120 -5.43 -0.64 -34.11
C PRO A 120 -6.34 0.60 -34.10
N GLY A 121 -6.64 1.11 -32.89
CA GLY A 121 -7.48 2.28 -32.67
C GLY A 121 -7.03 3.05 -31.43
N ARG A 122 -7.93 3.87 -30.89
CA ARG A 122 -7.70 4.55 -29.64
C ARG A 122 -7.64 3.54 -28.50
N ALA A 123 -6.61 3.63 -27.69
CA ALA A 123 -6.38 2.75 -26.56
C ALA A 123 -6.03 3.54 -25.30
N GLU A 124 -6.60 3.13 -24.18
CA GLU A 124 -6.15 3.52 -22.85
C GLU A 124 -5.50 2.29 -22.17
N ALA A 125 -4.19 2.23 -22.18
CA ALA A 125 -3.44 1.03 -21.79
C ALA A 125 -2.59 1.24 -20.53
N TYR A 126 -2.47 0.21 -19.72
CA TYR A 126 -1.70 0.19 -18.47
C TYR A 126 -0.88 -1.10 -18.35
N PRO A 127 0.38 -1.00 -17.89
CA PRO A 127 1.10 0.22 -17.54
C PRO A 127 1.35 1.12 -18.76
N ALA A 128 1.35 2.45 -18.56
CA ALA A 128 1.57 3.40 -19.64
C ALA A 128 2.99 3.28 -20.24
N SER A 129 3.97 2.90 -19.43
CA SER A 129 5.33 2.56 -19.88
C SER A 129 5.51 1.06 -19.72
N VAL A 130 5.66 0.36 -20.84
CA VAL A 130 5.89 -1.09 -20.83
C VAL A 130 7.29 -1.37 -20.29
N PRO A 131 7.44 -2.23 -19.26
CA PRO A 131 8.75 -2.61 -18.75
C PRO A 131 9.55 -3.43 -19.77
N ASP A 132 10.84 -3.62 -19.53
CA ASP A 132 11.65 -4.51 -20.34
C ASP A 132 11.22 -5.97 -20.11
N LEU A 133 11.23 -6.77 -21.17
CA LEU A 133 10.85 -8.17 -21.13
C LEU A 133 12.10 -9.06 -20.97
N TYR A 134 12.17 -9.71 -19.84
CA TYR A 134 13.22 -10.69 -19.50
C TYR A 134 12.77 -12.12 -19.85
N ALA A 135 13.73 -12.97 -20.17
CA ALA A 135 13.44 -14.36 -20.48
C ALA A 135 12.72 -15.07 -19.31
N GLY A 136 11.60 -15.73 -19.60
CA GLY A 136 10.81 -16.46 -18.63
C GLY A 136 9.81 -15.60 -17.82
N GLU A 137 9.74 -14.30 -18.04
CA GLU A 137 8.76 -13.42 -17.35
C GLU A 137 7.74 -12.85 -18.33
N PRO A 138 6.45 -13.07 -18.10
CA PRO A 138 5.42 -12.45 -18.91
C PRO A 138 5.24 -10.97 -18.55
N ILE A 139 4.98 -10.13 -19.53
CA ILE A 139 4.48 -8.79 -19.34
C ILE A 139 2.98 -8.79 -19.64
N VAL A 140 2.18 -8.25 -18.72
CA VAL A 140 0.75 -8.08 -18.90
C VAL A 140 0.46 -6.60 -19.11
N VAL A 141 -0.18 -6.28 -20.23
CA VAL A 141 -0.68 -4.94 -20.54
C VAL A 141 -2.18 -5.02 -20.73
N SER A 142 -2.92 -4.28 -19.91
CA SER A 142 -4.38 -4.19 -20.02
C SER A 142 -4.75 -2.91 -20.73
N ALA A 143 -5.65 -2.98 -21.72
CA ALA A 143 -6.08 -1.83 -22.49
C ALA A 143 -7.61 -1.79 -22.66
N ALA A 144 -8.19 -0.60 -22.55
CA ALA A 144 -9.52 -0.31 -23.02
C ALA A 144 -9.41 0.21 -24.45
N LEU A 145 -10.15 -0.41 -25.38
CA LEU A 145 -10.10 -0.15 -26.81
C LEU A 145 -11.46 0.28 -27.32
N ASP A 146 -11.48 1.14 -28.33
CA ASP A 146 -12.72 1.53 -29.02
C ASP A 146 -13.25 0.40 -29.94
N SER A 147 -12.35 -0.44 -30.49
CA SER A 147 -12.68 -1.59 -31.33
C SER A 147 -11.68 -2.72 -31.12
N LEU A 148 -12.15 -3.95 -31.29
CA LEU A 148 -11.31 -5.16 -31.30
C LEU A 148 -10.94 -5.60 -32.73
N ASP A 149 -11.26 -4.81 -33.75
CA ASP A 149 -10.90 -5.14 -35.12
C ASP A 149 -9.47 -4.74 -35.42
N GLY A 150 -8.67 -5.69 -35.90
CA GLY A 150 -7.31 -5.44 -36.32
C GLY A 150 -6.24 -6.21 -35.53
N GLU A 151 -5.03 -5.70 -35.58
CA GLU A 151 -3.86 -6.31 -34.98
C GLU A 151 -3.17 -5.33 -34.00
N VAL A 152 -2.67 -5.89 -32.92
CA VAL A 152 -1.72 -5.20 -32.04
C VAL A 152 -0.32 -5.46 -32.56
N VAL A 153 0.46 -4.39 -32.74
CA VAL A 153 1.86 -4.50 -33.18
C VAL A 153 2.75 -4.16 -32.00
N VAL A 154 3.51 -5.13 -31.55
CA VAL A 154 4.50 -4.96 -30.49
C VAL A 154 5.89 -4.84 -31.14
N THR A 155 6.62 -3.77 -30.78
CA THR A 155 7.97 -3.54 -31.26
C THR A 155 8.92 -3.38 -30.08
N GLY A 156 10.21 -3.63 -30.30
CA GLY A 156 11.25 -3.44 -29.28
C GLY A 156 12.64 -3.64 -29.87
N THR A 157 13.64 -3.63 -29.01
CA THR A 157 15.04 -3.83 -29.34
C THR A 157 15.56 -5.06 -28.60
N LEU A 158 16.03 -6.08 -29.34
CA LEU A 158 16.65 -7.28 -28.82
C LEU A 158 18.08 -7.39 -29.36
N ASP A 159 19.07 -7.43 -28.50
CA ASP A 159 20.50 -7.48 -28.88
C ASP A 159 20.89 -6.38 -29.91
N GLY A 160 20.37 -5.20 -29.71
CA GLY A 160 20.63 -4.04 -30.60
C GLY A 160 19.87 -4.11 -31.95
N LYS A 161 19.08 -5.15 -32.20
CA LYS A 161 18.28 -5.31 -33.42
C LYS A 161 16.81 -5.05 -33.15
N ARG A 162 16.15 -4.43 -34.13
CA ARG A 162 14.70 -4.22 -34.06
C ARG A 162 13.96 -5.57 -34.08
N TRP A 163 13.08 -5.74 -33.11
CA TRP A 163 12.18 -6.88 -33.00
C TRP A 163 10.73 -6.41 -33.17
N GLN A 164 9.89 -7.25 -33.76
CA GLN A 164 8.47 -6.96 -33.93
C GLN A 164 7.66 -8.24 -33.90
N ALA A 165 6.47 -8.17 -33.27
CA ALA A 165 5.44 -9.19 -33.35
C ALA A 165 4.08 -8.55 -33.68
N ARG A 166 3.21 -9.30 -34.31
CA ARG A 166 1.84 -8.91 -34.64
C ARG A 166 0.89 -9.91 -34.02
N LEU A 167 -0.11 -9.44 -33.32
CA LEU A 167 -1.07 -10.25 -32.58
C LEU A 167 -2.47 -9.83 -33.01
N PRO A 168 -3.27 -10.72 -33.65
CA PRO A 168 -4.64 -10.40 -33.97
C PRO A 168 -5.45 -10.24 -32.70
N LEU A 169 -6.31 -9.23 -32.64
CA LEU A 169 -7.28 -9.09 -31.58
C LEU A 169 -8.45 -10.04 -31.87
N ALA A 170 -8.89 -10.72 -30.83
CA ALA A 170 -10.08 -11.55 -30.88
C ALA A 170 -10.97 -11.21 -29.68
N ALA A 171 -12.26 -11.01 -29.96
CA ALA A 171 -13.23 -10.85 -28.89
C ALA A 171 -13.49 -12.22 -28.24
N ASP A 172 -13.16 -12.37 -26.98
CA ASP A 172 -13.57 -13.49 -26.16
C ASP A 172 -14.57 -13.00 -25.09
N ALA A 173 -15.85 -13.24 -25.35
CA ALA A 173 -16.92 -12.87 -24.41
C ALA A 173 -16.90 -13.72 -23.13
N SER A 174 -16.09 -14.77 -23.08
CA SER A 174 -16.01 -15.70 -21.94
C SER A 174 -14.99 -15.30 -20.87
N ALA A 175 -14.27 -14.20 -21.03
CA ALA A 175 -13.25 -13.76 -20.10
C ALA A 175 -13.75 -12.67 -19.12
N PRO A 176 -14.60 -13.03 -18.12
CA PRO A 176 -15.07 -12.08 -17.13
C PRO A 176 -13.86 -11.59 -16.27
N GLY A 177 -13.88 -10.32 -15.91
CA GLY A 177 -12.86 -9.75 -15.02
C GLY A 177 -11.72 -8.99 -15.71
N ILE A 178 -11.58 -9.04 -17.06
CA ILE A 178 -10.57 -8.24 -17.78
C ILE A 178 -10.75 -6.75 -17.51
N GLY A 179 -12.00 -6.26 -17.47
CA GLY A 179 -12.32 -4.87 -17.12
C GLY A 179 -11.85 -4.50 -15.71
N ALA A 180 -11.95 -5.42 -14.75
CA ALA A 180 -11.46 -5.21 -13.40
C ALA A 180 -9.92 -5.20 -13.33
N LEU A 181 -9.24 -6.01 -14.15
CA LEU A 181 -7.77 -5.97 -14.26
C LEU A 181 -7.30 -4.64 -14.84
N TRP A 182 -7.93 -4.16 -15.91
CA TRP A 182 -7.63 -2.85 -16.47
C TRP A 182 -7.86 -1.73 -15.46
N ALA A 183 -9.00 -1.75 -14.77
CA ALA A 183 -9.33 -0.75 -13.78
C ALA A 183 -8.35 -0.75 -12.60
N ARG A 184 -7.89 -1.92 -12.13
CA ARG A 184 -6.83 -2.02 -11.11
C ARG A 184 -5.53 -1.41 -11.60
N ALA A 185 -5.09 -1.76 -12.82
CA ALA A 185 -3.88 -1.20 -13.41
C ALA A 185 -3.98 0.33 -13.59
N LYS A 186 -5.17 0.85 -13.94
CA LYS A 186 -5.43 2.30 -13.98
C LYS A 186 -5.36 2.94 -12.61
N ILE A 187 -5.95 2.33 -11.58
CA ILE A 187 -5.86 2.82 -10.19
C ILE A 187 -4.41 2.86 -9.73
N ASP A 188 -3.62 1.82 -9.99
CA ASP A 188 -2.19 1.76 -9.64
C ASP A 188 -1.40 2.88 -10.33
N ALA A 189 -1.64 3.11 -11.63
CA ALA A 189 -1.02 4.21 -12.37
C ALA A 189 -1.44 5.60 -11.85
N LEU A 190 -2.69 5.76 -11.40
CA LEU A 190 -3.14 6.99 -10.75
C LEU A 190 -2.46 7.20 -9.39
N GLN A 191 -2.27 6.14 -8.60
CA GLN A 191 -1.53 6.23 -7.34
C GLN A 191 -0.06 6.62 -7.56
N ASP A 192 0.56 6.12 -8.62
CA ASP A 192 1.93 6.48 -8.98
C ASP A 192 2.10 7.98 -9.23
N ARG A 193 1.04 8.67 -9.72
CA ARG A 193 1.02 10.13 -9.88
C ARG A 193 1.19 10.89 -8.56
N LEU A 194 0.78 10.33 -7.42
CA LEU A 194 1.04 10.94 -6.11
C LEU A 194 2.54 11.00 -5.82
N HIS A 195 3.28 9.97 -6.20
CA HIS A 195 4.74 9.95 -6.09
C HIS A 195 5.42 10.88 -7.11
N GLU A 196 4.68 11.33 -8.13
CA GLU A 196 5.10 12.31 -9.13
C GLU A 196 4.81 13.77 -8.72
N GLY A 197 4.21 13.97 -7.55
CA GLY A 197 3.90 15.31 -7.04
C GLY A 197 2.59 15.90 -7.56
N HIS A 198 1.72 15.10 -8.19
CA HIS A 198 0.38 15.56 -8.55
C HIS A 198 -0.48 15.79 -7.31
N ALA A 199 -1.40 16.75 -7.39
CA ALA A 199 -2.31 17.09 -6.28
C ALA A 199 -3.19 15.89 -5.88
N GLU A 200 -3.22 15.57 -4.58
CA GLU A 200 -3.94 14.40 -4.05
C GLU A 200 -5.44 14.44 -4.37
N GLU A 201 -6.06 15.60 -4.32
CA GLU A 201 -7.50 15.75 -4.54
C GLU A 201 -7.93 15.28 -5.93
N GLY A 202 -7.21 15.68 -6.99
CA GLY A 202 -7.49 15.27 -8.36
C GLY A 202 -7.27 13.77 -8.58
N VAL A 203 -6.19 13.23 -8.01
CA VAL A 203 -5.88 11.79 -8.08
C VAL A 203 -6.93 10.97 -7.34
N ARG A 204 -7.34 11.42 -6.14
CA ARG A 204 -8.40 10.79 -5.35
C ARG A 204 -9.71 10.71 -6.11
N ALA A 205 -10.15 11.83 -6.71
CA ALA A 205 -11.39 11.88 -7.47
C ALA A 205 -11.39 10.86 -8.63
N ALA A 206 -10.28 10.81 -9.40
CA ALA A 206 -10.13 9.87 -10.49
C ALA A 206 -10.11 8.39 -10.02
N ILE A 207 -9.45 8.10 -8.89
CA ILE A 207 -9.45 6.74 -8.31
C ILE A 207 -10.85 6.33 -7.87
N VAL A 208 -11.57 7.21 -7.20
CA VAL A 208 -12.94 6.93 -6.73
C VAL A 208 -13.87 6.65 -7.92
N GLU A 209 -13.80 7.46 -8.98
CA GLU A 209 -14.59 7.26 -10.20
C GLU A 209 -14.35 5.86 -10.79
N VAL A 210 -13.10 5.48 -11.03
CA VAL A 210 -12.75 4.18 -11.61
C VAL A 210 -13.15 3.03 -10.66
N ALA A 211 -12.90 3.16 -9.37
CA ALA A 211 -13.19 2.13 -8.40
C ALA A 211 -14.70 1.86 -8.27
N LEU A 212 -15.54 2.91 -8.27
CA LEU A 212 -16.99 2.76 -8.24
C LEU A 212 -17.53 2.16 -9.54
N ALA A 213 -17.03 2.62 -10.71
CA ALA A 213 -17.48 2.11 -12.01
C ALA A 213 -17.19 0.60 -12.19
N HIS A 214 -16.13 0.09 -11.59
CA HIS A 214 -15.72 -1.31 -11.70
C HIS A 214 -15.91 -2.13 -10.42
N HIS A 215 -16.64 -1.61 -9.42
CA HIS A 215 -16.89 -2.27 -8.13
C HIS A 215 -15.63 -2.74 -7.42
N LEU A 216 -14.59 -1.90 -7.40
CA LEU A 216 -13.30 -2.20 -6.80
C LEU A 216 -13.11 -1.51 -5.45
N VAL A 217 -12.45 -2.20 -4.54
CA VAL A 217 -11.91 -1.59 -3.32
C VAL A 217 -10.60 -0.88 -3.64
N SER A 218 -10.45 0.34 -3.17
CA SER A 218 -9.25 1.16 -3.30
C SER A 218 -8.90 1.80 -1.95
N LYS A 219 -7.81 2.56 -1.89
CA LYS A 219 -7.47 3.38 -0.70
C LYS A 219 -8.62 4.30 -0.27
N TYR A 220 -9.49 4.68 -1.20
CA TYR A 220 -10.54 5.68 -1.00
C TYR A 220 -11.96 5.11 -1.10
N THR A 221 -12.14 3.80 -1.33
CA THR A 221 -13.43 3.13 -1.45
C THR A 221 -13.46 1.84 -0.66
N SER A 222 -14.66 1.45 -0.18
CA SER A 222 -14.90 0.18 0.50
C SER A 222 -16.14 -0.49 -0.07
N LEU A 223 -16.27 -1.80 0.14
CA LEU A 223 -17.47 -2.54 -0.17
C LEU A 223 -18.34 -2.62 1.09
N VAL A 224 -19.62 -2.30 0.94
CA VAL A 224 -20.63 -2.50 1.98
C VAL A 224 -21.68 -3.47 1.43
N ALA A 225 -21.85 -4.60 2.11
CA ALA A 225 -22.97 -5.49 1.82
C ALA A 225 -24.15 -5.09 2.70
N VAL A 226 -25.27 -4.75 2.09
CA VAL A 226 -26.51 -4.48 2.77
C VAL A 226 -27.49 -5.60 2.41
N ASP A 227 -27.90 -6.39 3.41
CA ASP A 227 -29.00 -7.32 3.23
C ASP A 227 -30.31 -6.52 3.31
N VAL A 228 -30.96 -6.38 2.19
CA VAL A 228 -32.25 -5.69 2.06
C VAL A 228 -33.45 -6.66 2.17
N THR A 229 -33.20 -7.95 2.43
CA THR A 229 -34.27 -8.94 2.61
C THR A 229 -35.05 -8.57 3.87
N PRO A 230 -36.35 -8.32 3.80
CA PRO A 230 -37.16 -8.09 5.00
C PRO A 230 -37.09 -9.30 5.89
N THR A 231 -36.50 -9.16 7.08
CA THR A 231 -36.42 -10.26 8.08
C THR A 231 -37.73 -10.47 8.82
N LEU A 232 -38.69 -9.57 8.61
CA LEU A 232 -40.02 -9.64 9.26
C LEU A 232 -41.13 -9.54 8.20
N PRO A 233 -42.17 -10.33 8.28
CA PRO A 233 -43.39 -10.16 7.50
C PRO A 233 -43.98 -8.76 7.72
N GLU A 234 -44.65 -8.20 6.70
CA GLU A 234 -45.36 -6.92 6.84
C GLU A 234 -46.35 -6.97 8.02
N GLY A 235 -46.19 -6.03 8.95
CA GLY A 235 -47.05 -5.93 10.16
C GLY A 235 -46.53 -6.62 11.40
N ALA A 236 -45.40 -7.31 11.39
CA ALA A 236 -44.80 -7.87 12.57
C ALA A 236 -44.04 -6.82 13.40
N THR A 237 -44.30 -6.77 14.69
CA THR A 237 -43.57 -5.92 15.64
C THR A 237 -42.24 -6.57 16.01
N THR A 238 -41.15 -5.79 15.94
CA THR A 238 -39.84 -6.20 16.41
C THR A 238 -39.84 -6.43 17.92
N ALA A 239 -39.59 -7.67 18.34
CA ALA A 239 -39.26 -7.94 19.74
C ALA A 239 -37.72 -7.82 19.88
N SER A 240 -37.28 -6.86 20.67
CA SER A 240 -35.88 -6.74 21.03
C SER A 240 -35.63 -7.62 22.26
N SER A 241 -34.87 -8.69 22.14
CA SER A 241 -34.35 -9.44 23.29
C SER A 241 -32.83 -9.29 23.34
N ALA A 242 -32.32 -8.95 24.51
CA ALA A 242 -30.88 -8.97 24.72
C ALA A 242 -30.38 -10.41 24.60
N MET A 243 -29.53 -10.69 23.61
CA MET A 243 -28.93 -12.00 23.46
C MET A 243 -27.76 -12.08 24.46
N PRO A 244 -27.77 -13.00 25.43
CA PRO A 244 -26.66 -13.12 26.36
C PRO A 244 -25.39 -13.50 25.56
N VAL A 245 -24.35 -12.72 25.68
CA VAL A 245 -23.01 -13.09 25.18
C VAL A 245 -22.56 -14.33 25.95
N ASN A 246 -22.06 -15.34 25.23
CA ASN A 246 -21.39 -16.47 25.85
C ASN A 246 -20.13 -15.96 26.57
N LEU A 247 -20.22 -15.88 27.89
CA LEU A 247 -19.10 -15.53 28.74
C LEU A 247 -18.26 -16.78 29.01
N PRO A 248 -16.92 -16.64 29.14
CA PRO A 248 -16.08 -17.76 29.58
C PRO A 248 -16.56 -18.36 30.90
N ASP A 249 -16.29 -19.65 31.10
CA ASP A 249 -16.65 -20.35 32.33
C ASP A 249 -16.16 -19.62 33.59
N GLY A 250 -17.04 -19.37 34.51
CA GLY A 250 -16.75 -18.67 35.76
C GLY A 250 -17.05 -17.17 35.76
N MET A 251 -17.50 -16.61 34.62
CA MET A 251 -17.94 -15.22 34.54
C MET A 251 -19.45 -15.10 34.43
N SER A 252 -20.06 -14.21 35.18
CA SER A 252 -21.46 -13.89 35.07
C SER A 252 -21.68 -12.53 34.40
N PHE A 253 -22.75 -12.41 33.59
CA PHE A 253 -23.10 -11.17 32.90
C PHE A 253 -23.26 -10.00 33.87
N ASP A 254 -23.94 -10.27 35.02
CA ASP A 254 -24.18 -9.24 36.03
C ASP A 254 -22.89 -8.76 36.73
N ALA A 255 -21.89 -9.62 36.85
CA ALA A 255 -20.61 -9.23 37.43
C ALA A 255 -19.78 -8.36 36.48
N ILE A 256 -19.99 -8.47 35.16
CA ILE A 256 -19.22 -7.74 34.15
C ILE A 256 -19.97 -6.51 33.67
N PHE A 257 -21.27 -6.63 33.44
CA PHE A 257 -22.09 -5.60 32.79
C PHE A 257 -23.24 -5.08 33.66
N GLY A 258 -23.57 -5.74 34.79
CA GLY A 258 -24.71 -5.44 35.66
C GLY A 258 -24.50 -4.28 36.63
N GLY A 259 -23.25 -3.80 36.76
CA GLY A 259 -22.97 -2.52 37.44
C GLY A 259 -22.78 -1.45 36.36
N GLY A 260 -23.56 -0.39 36.40
CA GLY A 260 -23.26 0.80 35.57
C GLY A 260 -21.80 1.23 35.72
N PRO A 261 -21.26 2.13 34.89
CA PRO A 261 -19.85 2.43 34.84
C PRO A 261 -19.30 2.70 36.26
N GLN A 262 -18.51 1.79 36.78
CA GLN A 262 -17.91 1.86 38.12
C GLN A 262 -16.84 2.94 38.25
N THR A 263 -16.70 3.81 37.26
CA THR A 263 -15.80 4.95 37.25
C THR A 263 -16.44 6.27 37.65
N ALA A 264 -17.77 6.30 37.87
CA ALA A 264 -18.45 7.48 38.39
C ALA A 264 -18.69 7.26 39.89
N THR A 265 -17.96 7.94 40.73
CA THR A 265 -18.31 8.11 42.13
C THR A 265 -19.78 8.59 42.16
N PRO A 266 -20.70 7.91 42.87
CA PRO A 266 -22.10 8.33 42.88
C PRO A 266 -22.20 9.78 43.34
N ALA A 267 -22.69 10.64 42.47
CA ALA A 267 -22.80 12.10 42.77
C ALA A 267 -23.54 12.38 44.11
N THR A 268 -24.44 11.48 44.53
CA THR A 268 -25.10 11.45 45.82
C THR A 268 -24.12 11.31 46.98
N ILE A 269 -23.06 10.52 46.88
CA ILE A 269 -22.10 10.33 47.97
C ILE A 269 -21.23 11.61 48.09
N GLU A 270 -20.75 12.15 46.98
CA GLU A 270 -20.00 13.40 46.97
C GLU A 270 -20.83 14.59 47.53
N LEU A 271 -22.13 14.62 47.18
CA LEU A 271 -23.04 15.63 47.67
C LEU A 271 -23.26 15.52 49.20
N LEU A 272 -23.41 14.30 49.71
CA LEU A 272 -23.54 14.02 51.17
C LEU A 272 -22.25 14.36 51.92
N VAL A 273 -21.09 14.01 51.37
CA VAL A 273 -19.79 14.35 51.97
C VAL A 273 -19.57 15.88 51.96
N GLY A 274 -19.89 16.55 50.88
CA GLY A 274 -19.81 18.00 50.77
C GLY A 274 -20.76 18.71 51.73
N LEU A 275 -22.00 18.24 51.86
CA LEU A 275 -22.97 18.78 52.80
C LEU A 275 -22.53 18.56 54.26
N GLY A 276 -22.01 17.36 54.57
CA GLY A 276 -21.45 17.07 55.91
C GLY A 276 -20.27 17.97 56.28
N ALA A 277 -19.38 18.25 55.34
CA ALA A 277 -18.25 19.14 55.54
C ALA A 277 -18.71 20.61 55.79
N LEU A 278 -19.73 21.08 55.06
CA LEU A 278 -20.32 22.40 55.27
C LEU A 278 -20.98 22.53 56.64
N LEU A 279 -21.73 21.51 57.07
CA LEU A 279 -22.34 21.51 58.44
C LEU A 279 -21.28 21.49 59.53
N ALA A 280 -20.22 20.68 59.38
CA ALA A 280 -19.11 20.67 60.31
C ALA A 280 -18.40 22.05 60.39
N ALA A 281 -18.17 22.71 59.27
CA ALA A 281 -17.56 24.03 59.21
C ALA A 281 -18.48 25.10 59.88
N ALA A 282 -19.80 25.01 59.71
CA ALA A 282 -20.75 25.90 60.35
C ALA A 282 -20.78 25.73 61.88
N VAL A 283 -20.73 24.48 62.37
CA VAL A 283 -20.66 24.18 63.80
C VAL A 283 -19.35 24.69 64.40
N VAL A 284 -18.24 24.46 63.76
CA VAL A 284 -16.93 24.97 64.24
C VAL A 284 -16.92 26.50 64.25
N GLY A 285 -17.46 27.12 63.20
CA GLY A 285 -17.57 28.59 63.10
C GLY A 285 -18.41 29.20 64.25
N THR A 286 -19.57 28.56 64.55
CA THR A 286 -20.45 29.04 65.66
C THR A 286 -19.82 28.81 67.05
N LEU A 287 -19.10 27.73 67.23
CA LEU A 287 -18.35 27.44 68.47
C LEU A 287 -17.19 28.43 68.66
N ALA A 288 -16.45 28.73 67.61
CA ALA A 288 -15.40 29.74 67.62
C ALA A 288 -15.91 31.12 67.95
N GLN A 289 -17.04 31.56 67.36
CA GLN A 289 -17.69 32.83 67.69
C GLN A 289 -18.14 32.90 69.14
N ARG A 290 -18.73 31.82 69.68
CA ARG A 290 -19.09 31.73 71.10
C ARG A 290 -17.89 31.74 72.09
N ALA A 291 -16.76 31.17 71.66
CA ALA A 291 -15.56 31.24 72.43
C ALA A 291 -14.98 32.66 72.51
N VAL A 292 -14.97 33.37 71.36
CA VAL A 292 -14.51 34.73 71.29
C VAL A 292 -15.42 35.67 72.11
N ALA A 293 -16.73 35.42 72.09
CA ALA A 293 -17.74 36.25 72.85
C ALA A 293 -17.71 36.06 74.40
N ARG A 294 -16.98 35.02 74.91
CA ARG A 294 -16.82 34.75 76.32
C ARG A 294 -15.51 35.31 76.89
N THR A 295 -14.67 35.88 76.08
CA THR A 295 -13.35 36.44 76.42
C THR A 295 -13.39 38.02 76.45
N HIS A 296 -14.53 38.59 76.21
CA HIS A 296 -14.87 40.03 76.45
C HIS A 296 -15.96 40.07 77.50
#